data_37940da7ea154be62f909610124f61a4
#
_entry.id   37940da7ea154be62f909610124f61a4
#
_cell.length_a   1.000
_cell.length_b   1.000
_cell.length_c   1.000
_cell.angle_alpha   90.00
_cell.angle_beta   90.00
_cell.angle_gamma   90.00
#
_symmetry.space_group_name_H-M   'P 1'
#
loop_
_entity.id
_entity.type
_entity.pdbx_description
1 polymer ?
#
loop_
_entity_poly.entity_id
_entity_poly.type
_entity_poly.pdbx_seq_one_letter_code
_entity_poly.pdbx_strand_id
1 'polypeptide(L)'
;MRKALLVLITFLLTVSVQAQQRDRLGELDVVCRNEINDTLQSGDLLFLNNNRSNMEKAISASTGEYTHVALVERDSADDVWVIEASPKYGVQRIPYSQFERENNLGFFRGNIDIYRLTVPFDTAAVIARAKKLVGKPYDNAFLPDNDAYYCSELIQVAFGDIFPTKPMNWRDDEGNLPEYWIKHFEELGLPVPEGVPGTNPTDMSRSPLLKMLK
;
A
#
# COMPACT_ATOMS: atom_id res chain seq x y z
N MET A 1 11.15 -40.62 40.09
CA MET A 1 10.04 -40.83 39.13
C MET A 1 8.93 -39.79 39.24
N ARG A 2 8.37 -39.42 40.40
CA ARG A 2 7.29 -38.38 40.51
C ARG A 2 7.66 -36.98 39.98
N LYS A 3 8.89 -36.51 40.20
CA LYS A 3 9.31 -35.17 39.71
C LYS A 3 9.44 -35.09 38.18
N ALA A 4 9.92 -36.13 37.51
CA ALA A 4 9.99 -36.19 36.05
C ALA A 4 8.61 -36.24 35.37
N LEU A 5 7.66 -36.93 35.98
CA LEU A 5 6.29 -37.00 35.50
C LEU A 5 5.57 -35.64 35.62
N LEU A 6 5.82 -34.91 36.70
CA LEU A 6 5.22 -33.56 36.89
C LEU A 6 5.74 -32.56 35.85
N VAL A 7 7.03 -32.59 35.52
CA VAL A 7 7.65 -31.72 34.50
C VAL A 7 7.09 -32.04 33.10
N LEU A 8 6.88 -33.35 32.82
CA LEU A 8 6.32 -33.76 31.54
C LEU A 8 4.86 -33.29 31.36
N ILE A 9 4.05 -33.41 32.42
CA ILE A 9 2.65 -32.96 32.41
C ILE A 9 2.55 -31.44 32.26
N THR A 10 3.39 -30.66 32.96
CA THR A 10 3.41 -29.20 32.78
C THR A 10 3.86 -28.77 31.39
N PHE A 11 4.85 -29.44 30.80
CA PHE A 11 5.28 -29.20 29.44
C PHE A 11 4.20 -29.51 28.40
N LEU A 12 3.50 -30.65 28.53
CA LEU A 12 2.38 -31.01 27.64
C LEU A 12 1.20 -30.05 27.77
N LEU A 13 0.89 -29.56 28.97
CA LEU A 13 -0.15 -28.55 29.19
C LEU A 13 0.22 -27.19 28.55
N THR A 14 1.46 -26.77 28.67
CA THR A 14 1.90 -25.52 28.04
C THR A 14 1.86 -25.60 26.52
N VAL A 15 2.27 -26.72 25.94
CA VAL A 15 2.20 -26.94 24.49
C VAL A 15 0.76 -26.96 23.98
N SER A 16 -0.16 -27.61 24.70
CA SER A 16 -1.58 -27.64 24.32
C SER A 16 -2.24 -26.27 24.43
N VAL A 17 -1.94 -25.47 25.46
CA VAL A 17 -2.45 -24.11 25.61
C VAL A 17 -1.92 -23.21 24.48
N GLN A 18 -0.64 -23.33 24.13
CA GLN A 18 -0.06 -22.57 23.01
C GLN A 18 -0.66 -22.97 21.66
N ALA A 19 -0.96 -24.23 21.42
CA ALA A 19 -1.63 -24.69 20.21
C ALA A 19 -3.05 -24.13 20.11
N GLN A 20 -3.86 -24.23 21.18
CA GLN A 20 -5.20 -23.64 21.22
C GLN A 20 -5.20 -22.11 21.05
N GLN A 21 -4.19 -21.43 21.56
CA GLN A 21 -4.04 -19.99 21.40
C GLN A 21 -3.71 -19.64 19.94
N ARG A 22 -2.87 -20.42 19.27
CA ARG A 22 -2.59 -20.26 17.82
C ARG A 22 -3.81 -20.50 16.96
N ASP A 23 -4.60 -21.54 17.25
CA ASP A 23 -5.83 -21.83 16.49
C ASP A 23 -6.86 -20.71 16.64
N ARG A 24 -7.10 -20.19 17.85
CA ARG A 24 -7.97 -19.04 18.08
C ARG A 24 -7.51 -17.78 17.38
N LEU A 25 -6.20 -17.54 17.37
CA LEU A 25 -5.62 -16.39 16.67
C LEU A 25 -5.77 -16.54 15.15
N GLY A 26 -5.64 -17.76 14.62
CA GLY A 26 -5.89 -18.06 13.20
C GLY A 26 -7.35 -17.85 12.81
N GLU A 27 -8.30 -18.29 13.63
CA GLU A 27 -9.73 -18.07 13.42
C GLU A 27 -10.09 -16.57 13.44
N LEU A 28 -9.56 -15.80 14.39
CA LEU A 28 -9.76 -14.36 14.46
C LEU A 28 -9.19 -13.63 13.23
N ASP A 29 -8.03 -14.06 12.74
CA ASP A 29 -7.43 -13.49 11.53
C ASP A 29 -8.28 -13.75 10.28
N VAL A 30 -8.84 -14.94 10.15
CA VAL A 30 -9.77 -15.29 9.06
C VAL A 30 -11.05 -14.46 9.13
N VAL A 31 -11.66 -14.33 10.31
CA VAL A 31 -12.89 -13.54 10.50
C VAL A 31 -12.63 -12.08 10.17
N CYS A 32 -11.56 -11.50 10.67
CA CYS A 32 -11.21 -10.11 10.37
C CYS A 32 -10.87 -9.87 8.89
N ARG A 33 -10.28 -10.85 8.18
CA ARG A 33 -10.07 -10.77 6.72
C ARG A 33 -11.37 -10.72 5.97
N ASN A 34 -12.30 -11.60 6.34
CA ASN A 34 -13.60 -11.65 5.68
C ASN A 34 -14.35 -10.33 5.86
N GLU A 35 -14.37 -9.77 7.08
CA GLU A 35 -14.99 -8.45 7.35
C GLU A 35 -14.41 -7.31 6.50
N ILE A 36 -13.08 -7.28 6.29
CA ILE A 36 -12.45 -6.26 5.44
C ILE A 36 -12.79 -6.52 3.98
N ASN A 37 -12.67 -7.76 3.51
CA ASN A 37 -13.01 -8.11 2.14
C ASN A 37 -14.46 -7.74 1.81
N ASP A 38 -15.40 -7.97 2.74
CA ASP A 38 -16.82 -7.65 2.57
C ASP A 38 -17.09 -6.15 2.50
N THR A 39 -16.22 -5.32 3.08
CA THR A 39 -16.37 -3.86 3.08
C THR A 39 -15.73 -3.16 1.89
N LEU A 40 -14.70 -3.77 1.26
CA LEU A 40 -13.99 -3.19 0.13
C LEU A 40 -14.86 -3.10 -1.13
N GLN A 41 -14.78 -1.99 -1.84
CA GLN A 41 -15.49 -1.73 -3.08
C GLN A 41 -14.52 -1.27 -4.18
N SER A 42 -14.91 -1.49 -5.43
CA SER A 42 -14.15 -0.93 -6.56
C SER A 42 -14.04 0.59 -6.45
N GLY A 43 -12.82 1.09 -6.54
CA GLY A 43 -12.52 2.51 -6.38
C GLY A 43 -12.05 2.91 -4.99
N ASP A 44 -12.08 2.01 -4.00
CA ASP A 44 -11.43 2.25 -2.70
C ASP A 44 -9.93 2.34 -2.88
N LEU A 45 -9.29 3.17 -2.07
CA LEU A 45 -7.85 3.36 -2.04
C LEU A 45 -7.28 2.79 -0.74
N LEU A 46 -6.21 2.03 -0.88
CA LEU A 46 -5.46 1.43 0.22
C LEU A 46 -4.18 2.25 0.42
N PHE A 47 -4.09 2.97 1.52
CA PHE A 47 -2.89 3.73 1.88
C PHE A 47 -2.06 2.94 2.90
N LEU A 48 -0.77 2.83 2.66
CA LEU A 48 0.15 2.08 3.50
C LEU A 48 1.20 3.01 4.10
N ASN A 49 1.35 2.89 5.42
CA ASN A 49 2.45 3.48 6.16
C ASN A 49 3.54 2.42 6.39
N ASN A 50 4.33 2.14 5.36
CA ASN A 50 5.46 1.22 5.44
C ASN A 50 6.75 2.00 5.73
N ASN A 51 7.66 1.38 6.50
CA ASN A 51 8.94 1.98 6.85
C ASN A 51 10.05 0.90 6.91
N ARG A 52 10.04 -0.02 5.94
CA ARG A 52 10.92 -1.20 5.91
C ARG A 52 12.14 -1.01 5.02
N SER A 53 11.95 -0.40 3.86
CA SER A 53 13.01 -0.10 2.91
C SER A 53 13.56 1.33 3.07
N ASN A 54 14.75 1.58 2.52
CA ASN A 54 15.31 2.93 2.50
C ASN A 54 14.49 3.88 1.62
N MET A 55 13.88 3.36 0.54
CA MET A 55 12.95 4.13 -0.29
C MET A 55 11.72 4.57 0.51
N GLU A 56 11.06 3.65 1.23
CA GLU A 56 9.90 3.99 2.06
C GLU A 56 10.25 5.04 3.12
N LYS A 57 11.40 4.92 3.77
CA LYS A 57 11.89 5.91 4.74
C LYS A 57 12.11 7.28 4.10
N ALA A 58 12.68 7.32 2.90
CA ALA A 58 12.90 8.55 2.18
C ALA A 58 11.59 9.19 1.69
N ILE A 59 10.64 8.38 1.21
CA ILE A 59 9.28 8.85 0.87
C ILE A 59 8.63 9.46 2.12
N SER A 60 8.62 8.73 3.25
CA SER A 60 8.03 9.23 4.49
C SER A 60 8.68 10.53 4.97
N ALA A 61 10.01 10.65 4.90
CA ALA A 61 10.73 11.87 5.28
C ALA A 61 10.37 13.07 4.41
N SER A 62 10.13 12.86 3.11
CA SER A 62 9.86 13.95 2.16
C SER A 62 8.38 14.28 2.01
N THR A 63 7.47 13.33 2.25
CA THR A 63 6.03 13.50 1.95
C THR A 63 5.12 13.28 3.16
N GLY A 64 5.60 12.62 4.21
CA GLY A 64 4.85 12.37 5.44
C GLY A 64 4.38 10.93 5.60
N GLU A 65 3.17 10.73 6.10
CA GLU A 65 2.71 9.50 6.72
C GLU A 65 2.68 8.29 5.79
N TYR A 66 2.12 8.43 4.58
CA TYR A 66 1.92 7.30 3.68
C TYR A 66 3.03 7.17 2.65
N THR A 67 3.49 5.94 2.47
CA THR A 67 4.59 5.61 1.56
C THR A 67 4.15 4.85 0.32
N HIS A 68 2.89 4.36 0.31
CA HIS A 68 2.32 3.64 -0.82
C HIS A 68 0.80 3.83 -0.89
N VAL A 69 0.25 3.72 -2.11
CA VAL A 69 -1.18 3.72 -2.36
C VAL A 69 -1.52 2.71 -3.46
N ALA A 70 -2.65 2.03 -3.32
CA ALA A 70 -3.15 1.05 -4.28
C ALA A 70 -4.66 1.18 -4.48
N LEU A 71 -5.17 0.70 -5.61
CA LEU A 71 -6.57 0.76 -6.02
C LEU A 71 -7.24 -0.60 -5.85
N VAL A 72 -8.41 -0.62 -5.23
CA VAL A 72 -9.25 -1.82 -5.10
C VAL A 72 -10.13 -1.99 -6.35
N GLU A 73 -10.19 -3.20 -6.86
CA GLU A 73 -11.19 -3.67 -7.81
C GLU A 73 -11.94 -4.87 -7.22
N ARG A 74 -13.27 -4.82 -7.24
CA ARG A 74 -14.13 -5.98 -7.03
C ARG A 74 -14.67 -6.40 -8.40
N ASP A 75 -14.40 -7.62 -8.80
CA ASP A 75 -14.76 -8.11 -10.13
C ASP A 75 -16.19 -8.69 -10.18
N SER A 76 -16.59 -9.19 -11.33
CA SER A 76 -17.94 -9.74 -11.54
C SER A 76 -18.20 -11.07 -10.82
N ALA A 77 -17.16 -11.74 -10.33
CA ALA A 77 -17.24 -12.93 -9.49
C ALA A 77 -17.26 -12.59 -8.00
N ASP A 78 -17.27 -11.29 -7.66
CA ASP A 78 -17.19 -10.75 -6.31
C ASP A 78 -15.82 -10.93 -5.64
N ASP A 79 -14.78 -11.28 -6.42
CA ASP A 79 -13.42 -11.39 -5.94
C ASP A 79 -12.76 -10.01 -5.81
N VAL A 80 -11.96 -9.84 -4.73
CA VAL A 80 -11.25 -8.58 -4.46
C VAL A 80 -9.84 -8.63 -5.02
N TRP A 81 -9.53 -7.68 -5.89
CA TRP A 81 -8.24 -7.48 -6.53
C TRP A 81 -7.67 -6.11 -6.14
N VAL A 82 -6.35 -6.01 -6.24
CA VAL A 82 -5.61 -4.75 -6.05
C VAL A 82 -4.82 -4.45 -7.30
N ILE A 83 -4.92 -3.20 -7.78
CA ILE A 83 -4.10 -2.67 -8.85
C ILE A 83 -3.13 -1.67 -8.23
N GLU A 84 -1.84 -1.92 -8.37
CA GLU A 84 -0.79 -1.10 -7.79
C GLU A 84 0.42 -0.97 -8.72
N ALA A 85 1.23 0.08 -8.52
CA ALA A 85 2.57 0.16 -9.07
C ALA A 85 3.59 -0.19 -7.99
N SER A 86 4.21 -1.35 -8.11
CA SER A 86 5.20 -1.89 -7.17
C SER A 86 6.61 -1.64 -7.67
N PRO A 87 7.56 -1.15 -6.85
CA PRO A 87 8.95 -0.97 -7.26
C PRO A 87 9.62 -2.25 -7.79
N LYS A 88 9.14 -3.40 -7.33
CA LYS A 88 9.67 -4.72 -7.73
C LYS A 88 9.06 -5.29 -8.99
N TYR A 89 7.77 -5.06 -9.21
CA TYR A 89 7.01 -5.77 -10.24
C TYR A 89 6.41 -4.84 -11.32
N GLY A 90 6.54 -3.52 -11.16
CA GLY A 90 5.82 -2.56 -12.00
C GLY A 90 4.34 -2.50 -11.67
N VAL A 91 3.53 -2.10 -12.63
CA VAL A 91 2.08 -2.06 -12.47
C VAL A 91 1.51 -3.47 -12.56
N GLN A 92 0.87 -3.92 -11.48
CA GLN A 92 0.29 -5.25 -11.37
C GLN A 92 -1.15 -5.23 -10.91
N ARG A 93 -1.90 -6.28 -11.25
CA ARG A 93 -3.23 -6.60 -10.73
C ARG A 93 -3.14 -7.95 -10.02
N ILE A 94 -3.27 -7.96 -8.71
CA ILE A 94 -3.09 -9.15 -7.88
C ILE A 94 -4.29 -9.34 -6.94
N PRO A 95 -4.58 -10.59 -6.50
CA PRO A 95 -5.58 -10.82 -5.48
C PRO A 95 -5.25 -10.05 -4.19
N TYR A 96 -6.26 -9.52 -3.51
CA TYR A 96 -6.07 -8.80 -2.23
C TYR A 96 -5.26 -9.62 -1.22
N SER A 97 -5.48 -10.93 -1.15
CA SER A 97 -4.71 -11.84 -0.28
C SER A 97 -3.22 -11.92 -0.63
N GLN A 98 -2.85 -11.72 -1.90
CA GLN A 98 -1.44 -11.61 -2.31
C GLN A 98 -0.87 -10.26 -1.90
N PHE A 99 -1.60 -9.17 -2.13
CA PHE A 99 -1.22 -7.83 -1.69
C PHE A 99 -0.97 -7.77 -0.18
N GLU A 100 -1.85 -8.38 0.63
CA GLU A 100 -1.66 -8.50 2.08
C GLU A 100 -0.33 -9.19 2.43
N ARG A 101 -0.01 -10.31 1.76
CA ARG A 101 1.24 -11.06 2.01
C ARG A 101 2.48 -10.26 1.63
N GLU A 102 2.46 -9.62 0.45
CA GLU A 102 3.62 -8.85 -0.06
C GLU A 102 3.90 -7.63 0.81
N ASN A 103 2.88 -7.04 1.39
CA ASN A 103 2.98 -5.89 2.27
C ASN A 103 3.07 -6.25 3.76
N ASN A 104 3.17 -7.56 4.11
CA ASN A 104 3.20 -8.03 5.50
C ASN A 104 2.06 -7.48 6.36
N LEU A 105 0.87 -7.35 5.79
CA LEU A 105 -0.33 -6.91 6.49
C LEU A 105 -0.90 -8.04 7.37
N GLY A 106 -0.02 -8.78 8.07
CA GLY A 106 -0.37 -9.87 8.95
C GLY A 106 -1.12 -9.43 10.20
N PHE A 107 -1.10 -10.26 11.23
CA PHE A 107 -1.85 -10.21 12.50
C PHE A 107 -1.98 -8.82 13.17
N PHE A 108 -1.04 -7.89 12.93
CA PHE A 108 -1.06 -6.50 13.38
C PHE A 108 -1.26 -5.57 12.17
N ARG A 109 -2.45 -5.50 11.63
CA ARG A 109 -2.84 -4.70 10.46
C ARG A 109 -2.71 -3.18 10.65
N GLY A 110 -1.70 -2.74 11.38
CA GLY A 110 -1.50 -1.34 11.75
C GLY A 110 -1.02 -0.40 10.65
N ASN A 111 -0.79 -0.91 9.42
CA ASN A 111 -0.12 -0.13 8.39
C ASN A 111 -0.95 0.11 7.12
N ILE A 112 -2.25 -0.17 7.16
CA ILE A 112 -3.15 0.04 6.03
C ILE A 112 -4.39 0.81 6.47
N ASP A 113 -4.63 1.94 5.81
CA ASP A 113 -5.86 2.72 5.96
C ASP A 113 -6.66 2.65 4.65
N ILE A 114 -7.96 2.49 4.78
CA ILE A 114 -8.88 2.36 3.66
C ILE A 114 -9.63 3.67 3.49
N TYR A 115 -9.55 4.23 2.29
CA TYR A 115 -10.24 5.47 1.95
C TYR A 115 -11.19 5.25 0.79
N ARG A 116 -12.32 5.97 0.81
CA ARG A 116 -13.34 5.97 -0.24
C ARG A 116 -13.67 7.38 -0.67
N LEU A 117 -13.87 7.58 -1.97
CA LEU A 117 -14.37 8.84 -2.51
C LEU A 117 -15.79 9.13 -1.99
N THR A 118 -16.01 10.38 -1.60
CA THR A 118 -17.30 10.88 -1.11
C THR A 118 -18.16 11.50 -2.21
N VAL A 119 -17.58 11.67 -3.40
CA VAL A 119 -18.27 12.22 -4.58
C VAL A 119 -18.53 11.13 -5.62
N PRO A 120 -19.59 11.23 -6.41
CA PRO A 120 -19.84 10.30 -7.51
C PRO A 120 -18.72 10.35 -8.55
N PHE A 121 -18.34 9.19 -9.06
CA PHE A 121 -17.38 9.03 -10.15
C PHE A 121 -17.69 7.77 -10.97
N ASP A 122 -17.18 7.71 -12.18
CA ASP A 122 -17.32 6.53 -13.03
C ASP A 122 -16.28 5.47 -12.63
N THR A 123 -16.68 4.60 -11.70
CA THR A 123 -15.85 3.51 -11.17
C THR A 123 -15.37 2.58 -12.29
N ALA A 124 -16.23 2.25 -13.26
CA ALA A 124 -15.88 1.35 -14.35
C ALA A 124 -14.79 1.97 -15.24
N ALA A 125 -14.89 3.27 -15.53
CA ALA A 125 -13.88 3.99 -16.29
C ALA A 125 -12.55 4.10 -15.53
N VAL A 126 -12.57 4.34 -14.21
CA VAL A 126 -11.37 4.35 -13.36
C VAL A 126 -10.65 3.01 -13.41
N ILE A 127 -11.37 1.92 -13.13
CA ILE A 127 -10.81 0.57 -13.16
C ILE A 127 -10.28 0.23 -14.57
N ALA A 128 -11.02 0.58 -15.62
CA ALA A 128 -10.59 0.33 -17.00
C ALA A 128 -9.29 1.08 -17.37
N ARG A 129 -9.13 2.34 -16.90
CA ARG A 129 -7.88 3.10 -17.10
C ARG A 129 -6.72 2.46 -16.34
N ALA A 130 -6.90 2.12 -15.08
CA ALA A 130 -5.86 1.46 -14.28
C ALA A 130 -5.44 0.11 -14.90
N LYS A 131 -6.40 -0.70 -15.35
CA LYS A 131 -6.11 -2.01 -16.00
C LYS A 131 -5.32 -1.88 -17.29
N LYS A 132 -5.44 -0.80 -18.05
CA LYS A 132 -4.63 -0.56 -19.26
C LYS A 132 -3.15 -0.35 -18.95
N LEU A 133 -2.83 0.03 -17.73
CA LEU A 133 -1.45 0.28 -17.28
C LEU A 133 -0.78 -0.99 -16.73
N VAL A 134 -1.53 -2.06 -16.48
CA VAL A 134 -0.97 -3.33 -15.99
C VAL A 134 0.09 -3.85 -16.94
N GLY A 135 1.25 -4.22 -16.40
CA GLY A 135 2.44 -4.65 -17.15
C GLY A 135 3.42 -3.52 -17.50
N LYS A 136 3.06 -2.24 -17.23
CA LYS A 136 3.99 -1.12 -17.36
C LYS A 136 5.05 -1.16 -16.26
N PRO A 137 6.27 -0.66 -16.50
CA PRO A 137 7.33 -0.62 -15.50
C PRO A 137 7.00 0.35 -14.35
N TYR A 138 7.67 0.16 -13.21
CA TYR A 138 7.68 1.15 -12.14
C TYR A 138 8.52 2.36 -12.56
N ASP A 139 8.00 3.55 -12.35
CA ASP A 139 8.74 4.78 -12.61
C ASP A 139 9.71 5.12 -11.49
N ASN A 140 10.96 4.76 -11.66
CA ASN A 140 12.03 5.10 -10.73
C ASN A 140 12.56 6.53 -10.93
N ALA A 141 12.24 7.18 -12.05
CA ALA A 141 12.65 8.54 -12.32
C ALA A 141 11.65 9.58 -11.75
N PHE A 142 10.43 9.14 -11.43
CA PHE A 142 9.34 9.98 -10.94
C PHE A 142 9.08 11.18 -11.86
N LEU A 143 9.11 10.94 -13.17
CA LEU A 143 8.92 11.94 -14.21
C LEU A 143 7.62 11.68 -14.98
N PRO A 144 6.87 12.73 -15.35
CA PRO A 144 5.67 12.55 -16.16
C PRO A 144 5.99 12.04 -17.57
N ASP A 145 5.01 11.41 -18.22
CA ASP A 145 5.02 11.07 -19.66
C ASP A 145 6.12 10.09 -20.11
N ASN A 146 6.60 9.21 -19.25
CA ASN A 146 7.67 8.25 -19.54
C ASN A 146 7.21 6.80 -19.74
N ASP A 147 5.88 6.57 -19.80
CA ASP A 147 5.24 5.24 -19.95
C ASP A 147 5.59 4.23 -18.82
N ALA A 148 6.02 4.76 -17.66
CA ALA A 148 6.23 4.08 -16.40
C ALA A 148 5.38 4.77 -15.32
N TYR A 149 5.08 4.10 -14.22
CA TYR A 149 4.17 4.65 -13.21
C TYR A 149 4.64 4.31 -11.80
N TYR A 150 4.73 5.31 -10.92
CA TYR A 150 4.84 5.06 -9.49
C TYR A 150 3.45 5.01 -8.83
N CYS A 151 3.36 4.62 -7.58
CA CYS A 151 2.10 4.23 -6.94
C CYS A 151 0.99 5.31 -7.00
N SER A 152 1.27 6.53 -6.61
CA SER A 152 0.27 7.61 -6.63
C SER A 152 0.02 8.20 -8.03
N GLU A 153 0.98 8.12 -8.93
CA GLU A 153 0.78 8.48 -10.33
C GLU A 153 -0.20 7.53 -11.03
N LEU A 154 -0.08 6.22 -10.79
CA LEU A 154 -1.07 5.25 -11.26
C LEU A 154 -2.49 5.66 -10.84
N ILE A 155 -2.68 6.05 -9.58
CA ILE A 155 -3.98 6.50 -9.07
C ILE A 155 -4.41 7.81 -9.74
N GLN A 156 -3.50 8.77 -9.90
CA GLN A 156 -3.77 10.03 -10.56
C GLN A 156 -4.23 9.79 -12.01
N VAL A 157 -3.54 8.97 -12.78
CA VAL A 157 -3.92 8.63 -14.17
C VAL A 157 -5.27 7.91 -14.23
N ALA A 158 -5.54 7.02 -13.26
CA ALA A 158 -6.82 6.31 -13.21
C ALA A 158 -8.00 7.23 -12.89
N PHE A 159 -7.85 8.16 -11.95
CA PHE A 159 -8.92 9.06 -11.49
C PHE A 159 -8.96 10.41 -12.21
N GLY A 160 -7.89 10.80 -12.92
CA GLY A 160 -7.78 12.07 -13.62
C GLY A 160 -7.83 13.27 -12.67
N ASP A 161 -8.61 14.29 -13.01
CA ASP A 161 -8.69 15.58 -12.29
C ASP A 161 -9.12 15.48 -10.82
N ILE A 162 -9.58 14.31 -10.37
CA ILE A 162 -9.91 14.08 -8.94
C ILE A 162 -8.68 14.23 -8.07
N PHE A 163 -7.50 13.81 -8.57
CA PHE A 163 -6.22 13.94 -7.88
C PHE A 163 -5.24 14.78 -8.73
N PRO A 164 -5.27 16.10 -8.63
CA PRO A 164 -4.39 16.96 -9.42
C PRO A 164 -2.93 16.80 -9.00
N THR A 165 -2.03 16.96 -9.97
CA THR A 165 -0.59 17.01 -9.70
C THR A 165 -0.22 18.32 -9.00
N LYS A 166 0.88 18.26 -8.21
CA LYS A 166 1.49 19.41 -7.53
C LYS A 166 3.00 19.39 -7.76
N PRO A 167 3.70 20.52 -7.62
CA PRO A 167 5.16 20.51 -7.59
C PRO A 167 5.67 19.56 -6.49
N MET A 168 6.47 18.56 -6.87
CA MET A 168 6.99 17.59 -5.90
C MET A 168 8.10 18.18 -5.04
N ASN A 169 8.06 17.86 -3.75
CA ASN A 169 9.11 18.14 -2.78
C ASN A 169 9.83 16.84 -2.41
N TRP A 170 11.15 16.89 -2.40
CA TRP A 170 12.03 15.75 -2.09
C TRP A 170 12.75 15.92 -0.75
N ARG A 171 12.50 17.05 -0.05
CA ARG A 171 13.20 17.42 1.19
C ARG A 171 12.39 17.00 2.41
N ASP A 172 13.10 16.71 3.49
CA ASP A 172 12.50 16.50 4.80
C ASP A 172 11.98 17.82 5.42
N ASP A 173 11.40 17.73 6.61
CA ASP A 173 10.85 18.88 7.33
C ASP A 173 11.92 19.92 7.73
N GLU A 174 13.20 19.53 7.75
CA GLU A 174 14.36 20.41 8.03
C GLU A 174 14.91 21.06 6.75
N GLY A 175 14.38 20.71 5.59
CA GLY A 175 14.81 21.20 4.28
C GLY A 175 15.99 20.42 3.68
N ASN A 176 16.41 19.31 4.30
CA ASN A 176 17.50 18.48 3.79
C ASN A 176 16.97 17.51 2.73
N LEU A 177 17.79 17.24 1.72
CA LEU A 177 17.53 16.18 0.76
C LEU A 177 18.00 14.84 1.37
N PRO A 178 17.12 13.85 1.63
CA PRO A 178 17.51 12.54 2.15
C PRO A 178 18.59 11.86 1.30
N GLU A 179 19.59 11.27 1.94
CA GLU A 179 20.75 10.63 1.27
C GLU A 179 20.32 9.57 0.26
N TYR A 180 19.20 8.88 0.53
CA TYR A 180 18.62 7.91 -0.40
C TYR A 180 18.31 8.54 -1.76
N TRP A 181 17.66 9.71 -1.79
CA TRP A 181 17.32 10.37 -3.05
C TRP A 181 18.55 10.84 -3.82
N ILE A 182 19.56 11.33 -3.13
CA ILE A 182 20.82 11.74 -3.76
C ILE A 182 21.41 10.54 -4.51
N LYS A 183 21.62 9.41 -3.84
CA LYS A 183 22.17 8.20 -4.43
C LYS A 183 21.30 7.61 -5.54
N HIS A 184 19.99 7.57 -5.31
CA HIS A 184 19.03 7.03 -6.26
C HIS A 184 19.08 7.76 -7.61
N PHE A 185 19.06 9.08 -7.59
CA PHE A 185 19.11 9.87 -8.82
C PHE A 185 20.52 9.93 -9.44
N GLU A 186 21.57 9.86 -8.64
CA GLU A 186 22.94 9.68 -9.14
C GLU A 186 23.09 8.36 -9.90
N GLU A 187 22.56 7.26 -9.39
CA GLU A 187 22.56 5.93 -10.06
C GLU A 187 21.77 5.94 -11.37
N LEU A 188 20.72 6.72 -11.45
CA LEU A 188 19.95 6.92 -12.69
C LEU A 188 20.61 7.90 -13.67
N GLY A 189 21.64 8.63 -13.25
CA GLY A 189 22.25 9.71 -14.06
C GLY A 189 21.32 10.90 -14.28
N LEU A 190 20.38 11.13 -13.37
CA LEU A 190 19.36 12.20 -13.44
C LEU A 190 19.51 13.17 -12.27
N PRO A 191 19.12 14.44 -12.46
CA PRO A 191 18.93 15.34 -11.32
C PRO A 191 17.70 14.94 -10.52
N VAL A 192 17.67 15.27 -9.22
CA VAL A 192 16.43 15.14 -8.42
C VAL A 192 15.34 16.00 -9.04
N PRO A 193 14.17 15.48 -9.37
CA PRO A 193 13.12 16.21 -10.09
C PRO A 193 12.31 17.12 -9.15
N GLU A 194 12.99 18.01 -8.44
CA GLU A 194 12.39 18.96 -7.50
C GLU A 194 11.50 19.97 -8.25
N GLY A 195 10.27 20.13 -7.79
CA GLY A 195 9.29 21.03 -8.39
C GLY A 195 8.63 20.50 -9.67
N VAL A 196 9.01 19.32 -10.16
CA VAL A 196 8.31 18.69 -11.29
C VAL A 196 6.89 18.31 -10.82
N PRO A 197 5.85 18.54 -11.65
CA PRO A 197 4.48 18.14 -11.29
C PRO A 197 4.38 16.64 -11.08
N GLY A 198 3.82 16.24 -9.94
CA GLY A 198 3.61 14.84 -9.57
C GLY A 198 2.62 14.70 -8.45
N THR A 199 2.56 13.52 -7.86
CA THR A 199 1.68 13.19 -6.74
C THR A 199 2.46 12.42 -5.67
N ASN A 200 1.92 12.38 -4.45
CA ASN A 200 2.40 11.48 -3.41
C ASN A 200 1.21 10.94 -2.59
N PRO A 201 1.37 9.78 -1.94
CA PRO A 201 0.27 9.16 -1.20
C PRO A 201 -0.27 10.03 -0.07
N THR A 202 0.60 10.71 0.69
CA THR A 202 0.18 11.52 1.84
C THR A 202 -0.68 12.71 1.42
N ASP A 203 -0.27 13.45 0.39
CA ASP A 203 -1.08 14.56 -0.13
C ASP A 203 -2.41 14.09 -0.72
N MET A 204 -2.38 12.92 -1.36
CA MET A 204 -3.60 12.31 -1.90
C MET A 204 -4.58 11.94 -0.81
N SER A 205 -4.12 11.35 0.30
CA SER A 205 -4.97 10.97 1.45
C SER A 205 -5.63 12.17 2.13
N ARG A 206 -5.03 13.35 2.03
CA ARG A 206 -5.55 14.63 2.56
C ARG A 206 -6.61 15.29 1.67
N SER A 207 -6.95 14.67 0.55
CA SER A 207 -8.02 15.19 -0.33
C SER A 207 -9.34 15.29 0.44
N PRO A 208 -10.05 16.45 0.40
CA PRO A 208 -11.36 16.59 1.01
C PRO A 208 -12.43 15.70 0.36
N LEU A 209 -12.11 15.11 -0.79
CA LEU A 209 -12.97 14.18 -1.50
C LEU A 209 -12.87 12.74 -0.98
N LEU A 210 -11.93 12.46 -0.08
CA LEU A 210 -11.72 11.15 0.53
C LEU A 210 -12.25 11.11 1.96
N LYS A 211 -12.83 9.97 2.32
CA LYS A 211 -13.20 9.62 3.69
C LYS A 211 -12.47 8.35 4.09
N MET A 212 -11.79 8.39 5.22
CA MET A 212 -11.22 7.19 5.85
C MET A 212 -12.37 6.31 6.35
N LEU A 213 -12.32 5.03 6.04
CA LEU A 213 -13.26 4.01 6.51
C LEU A 213 -12.70 3.23 7.68
N LYS A 214 -11.39 3.04 7.70
CA LYS A 214 -10.66 2.33 8.72
C LYS A 214 -9.20 2.79 8.71
#